data_9ed7b73bdc850bb77c067d6919779310
#
_entry.id   9ed7b73bdc850bb77c067d6919779310
#
_cell.length_a   1.000
_cell.length_b   1.000
_cell.length_c   1.000
_cell.angle_alpha   90.00
_cell.angle_beta   90.00
_cell.angle_gamma   90.00
#
_symmetry.space_group_name_H-M   'P 1'
#
loop_
_entity.id
_entity.type
_entity.pdbx_description
1 polymer ?
#
loop_
_entity_poly.entity_id
_entity_poly.type
_entity_poly.pdbx_seq_one_letter_code
_entity_poly.pdbx_strand_id
1 'polypeptide(L)'
;VGHRSRLMLDIAGYRESRRKELVVLATEAIQSVKETGEPAHLAPMNPFERKIVHDAVAAAGLVSESEGIEPKRHVVITQEQ
;
A
#
# COMPACT_ATOMS: atom_id res chain seq x y z
N VAL A 1 26.65 -16.71 -14.71
CA VAL A 1 25.27 -16.48 -14.59
C VAL A 1 25.00 -15.09 -14.04
N GLY A 2 24.01 -14.44 -14.51
CA GLY A 2 23.78 -13.06 -14.17
C GLY A 2 23.26 -12.78 -12.79
N HIS A 3 23.36 -13.71 -11.88
CA HIS A 3 22.79 -13.53 -10.55
C HIS A 3 23.37 -12.35 -9.82
N ARG A 4 24.67 -12.20 -9.89
CA ARG A 4 25.30 -11.11 -9.18
C ARG A 4 24.97 -9.77 -9.75
N SER A 5 24.79 -9.73 -11.06
CA SER A 5 24.38 -8.47 -11.66
C SER A 5 23.09 -7.96 -11.11
N ARG A 6 22.20 -8.88 -10.74
CA ARG A 6 20.93 -8.49 -10.18
C ARG A 6 21.08 -7.74 -8.87
N LEU A 7 22.12 -8.05 -8.11
CA LEU A 7 22.35 -7.33 -6.86
C LEU A 7 22.58 -5.85 -7.11
N MET A 8 23.28 -5.54 -8.18
CA MET A 8 23.51 -4.14 -8.51
C MET A 8 22.22 -3.46 -8.92
N LEU A 9 21.36 -4.18 -9.60
CA LEU A 9 20.09 -3.63 -10.04
C LEU A 9 19.05 -3.64 -8.95
N ASP A 10 19.30 -4.35 -7.88
CA ASP A 10 18.29 -4.59 -6.87
C ASP A 10 17.74 -3.34 -6.22
N ILE A 11 18.55 -2.29 -6.15
CA ILE A 11 18.05 -1.08 -5.50
C ILE A 11 16.82 -0.57 -6.25
N ALA A 12 16.94 -0.40 -7.56
CA ALA A 12 15.80 0.04 -8.35
C ALA A 12 14.74 -1.05 -8.44
N GLY A 13 15.19 -2.30 -8.61
CA GLY A 13 14.24 -3.41 -8.68
C GLY A 13 13.48 -3.62 -7.39
N TYR A 14 14.16 -3.40 -6.27
CA TYR A 14 13.50 -3.53 -4.99
C TYR A 14 12.36 -2.52 -4.83
N ARG A 15 12.60 -1.28 -5.23
CA ARG A 15 11.56 -0.25 -5.14
C ARG A 15 10.38 -0.60 -6.02
N GLU A 16 10.66 -1.09 -7.21
CA GLU A 16 9.62 -1.49 -8.14
C GLU A 16 8.81 -2.65 -7.57
N SER A 17 9.50 -3.65 -7.02
CA SER A 17 8.84 -4.79 -6.42
C SER A 17 8.01 -4.39 -5.21
N ARG A 18 8.56 -3.52 -4.36
CA ARG A 18 7.83 -3.09 -3.18
C ARG A 18 6.60 -2.31 -3.57
N ARG A 19 6.72 -1.46 -4.58
CA ARG A 19 5.58 -0.69 -5.05
C ARG A 19 4.47 -1.62 -5.54
N LYS A 20 4.85 -2.65 -6.31
CA LYS A 20 3.86 -3.61 -6.79
C LYS A 20 3.20 -4.36 -5.64
N GLU A 21 3.99 -4.73 -4.64
CA GLU A 21 3.44 -5.39 -3.47
C GLU A 21 2.42 -4.51 -2.76
N LEU A 22 2.74 -3.24 -2.63
CA LEU A 22 1.85 -2.32 -1.95
C LEU A 22 0.57 -2.10 -2.74
N VAL A 23 0.68 -2.04 -4.07
CA VAL A 23 -0.50 -1.90 -4.92
C VAL A 23 -1.39 -3.12 -4.78
N VAL A 24 -0.79 -4.31 -4.79
CA VAL A 24 -1.56 -5.54 -4.62
C VAL A 24 -2.22 -5.57 -3.24
N LEU A 25 -1.47 -5.22 -2.21
CA LEU A 25 -2.00 -5.19 -0.86
C LEU A 25 -3.17 -4.21 -0.76
N ALA A 26 -3.00 -3.03 -1.33
CA ALA A 26 -4.05 -2.03 -1.33
C ALA A 26 -5.26 -2.52 -2.11
N THR A 27 -5.04 -3.18 -3.25
CA THR A 27 -6.13 -3.69 -4.06
C THR A 27 -6.94 -4.72 -3.30
N GLU A 28 -6.26 -5.62 -2.59
CA GLU A 28 -6.95 -6.62 -1.80
C GLU A 28 -7.76 -5.99 -0.68
N ALA A 29 -7.19 -4.99 -0.02
CA ALA A 29 -7.90 -4.30 1.04
C ALA A 29 -9.11 -3.54 0.49
N ILE A 30 -8.93 -2.91 -0.67
CA ILE A 30 -10.02 -2.20 -1.34
C ILE A 30 -11.15 -3.17 -1.67
N GLN A 31 -10.80 -4.33 -2.19
CA GLN A 31 -11.80 -5.33 -2.53
C GLN A 31 -12.58 -5.75 -1.29
N SER A 32 -11.87 -5.98 -0.20
CA SER A 32 -12.50 -6.37 1.05
C SER A 32 -13.47 -5.30 1.54
N VAL A 33 -13.06 -4.04 1.48
CA VAL A 33 -13.91 -2.93 1.90
C VAL A 33 -15.18 -2.87 1.04
N LYS A 34 -15.01 -3.06 -0.27
CA LYS A 34 -16.16 -3.02 -1.16
C LYS A 34 -17.13 -4.16 -0.90
N GLU A 35 -16.61 -5.32 -0.51
CA GLU A 35 -17.46 -6.48 -0.28
C GLU A 35 -18.15 -6.45 1.06
N THR A 36 -17.44 -6.01 2.09
CA THR A 36 -17.99 -6.04 3.44
C THR A 36 -18.53 -4.70 3.91
N GLY A 37 -18.04 -3.60 3.34
CA GLY A 37 -18.42 -2.29 3.78
C GLY A 37 -17.71 -1.84 5.06
N GLU A 38 -16.78 -2.64 5.55
CA GLU A 38 -16.08 -2.33 6.79
C GLU A 38 -14.70 -1.78 6.50
N PRO A 39 -14.20 -0.89 7.38
CA PRO A 39 -12.87 -0.33 7.18
C PRO A 39 -11.78 -1.39 7.19
N ALA A 40 -10.77 -1.20 6.37
CA ALA A 40 -9.62 -2.09 6.33
C ALA A 40 -8.43 -1.36 6.95
N HIS A 41 -7.82 -1.99 7.93
CA HIS A 41 -6.64 -1.44 8.61
C HIS A 41 -5.41 -2.16 8.09
N LEU A 42 -4.46 -1.41 7.57
CA LEU A 42 -3.23 -1.99 7.04
C LEU A 42 -2.13 -1.93 8.09
N ALA A 43 -1.05 -2.66 7.83
CA ALA A 43 0.09 -2.65 8.73
C ALA A 43 0.77 -1.28 8.70
N PRO A 44 1.49 -0.91 9.76
CA PRO A 44 2.21 0.36 9.77
C PRO A 44 3.20 0.44 8.61
N MET A 45 3.29 1.62 8.03
CA MET A 45 4.13 1.86 6.86
C MET A 45 4.79 3.21 6.98
N ASN A 46 5.88 3.39 6.24
CA ASN A 46 6.53 4.70 6.19
C ASN A 46 5.72 5.64 5.28
N PRO A 47 6.02 6.93 5.31
CA PRO A 47 5.22 7.89 4.53
C PRO A 47 5.22 7.61 3.03
N PHE A 48 6.34 7.15 2.49
CA PHE A 48 6.42 6.83 1.07
C PHE A 48 5.46 5.71 0.71
N GLU A 49 5.44 4.68 1.54
CA GLU A 49 4.57 3.53 1.29
C GLU A 49 3.10 3.91 1.44
N ARG A 50 2.80 4.73 2.44
CA ARG A 50 1.42 5.17 2.64
C ARG A 50 0.91 5.97 1.45
N LYS A 51 1.78 6.75 0.82
CA LYS A 51 1.37 7.51 -0.35
C LYS A 51 0.95 6.59 -1.48
N ILE A 52 1.69 5.50 -1.68
CA ILE A 52 1.35 4.54 -2.73
C ILE A 52 -0.04 3.96 -2.48
N VAL A 53 -0.32 3.59 -1.23
CA VAL A 53 -1.62 3.05 -0.87
C VAL A 53 -2.72 4.08 -1.07
N HIS A 54 -2.48 5.32 -0.62
CA HIS A 54 -3.48 6.37 -0.79
C HIS A 54 -3.80 6.61 -2.25
N ASP A 55 -2.78 6.59 -3.10
CA ASP A 55 -3.01 6.79 -4.53
C ASP A 55 -3.87 5.67 -5.11
N ALA A 56 -3.60 4.43 -4.70
CA ALA A 56 -4.37 3.29 -5.18
C ALA A 56 -5.81 3.37 -4.71
N VAL A 57 -6.02 3.76 -3.45
CA VAL A 57 -7.37 3.89 -2.91
C VAL A 57 -8.14 4.98 -3.61
N ALA A 58 -7.51 6.10 -3.87
CA ALA A 58 -8.16 7.21 -4.57
C ALA A 58 -8.57 6.79 -5.97
N ALA A 59 -7.72 6.02 -6.65
CA ALA A 59 -8.03 5.54 -7.99
C ALA A 59 -9.23 4.59 -7.99
N ALA A 60 -9.45 3.92 -6.86
CA ALA A 60 -10.58 3.00 -6.74
C ALA A 60 -11.87 3.69 -6.29
N GLY A 61 -11.80 4.98 -5.99
CA GLY A 61 -12.97 5.73 -5.57
C GLY A 61 -13.31 5.59 -4.11
N LEU A 62 -12.37 5.13 -3.31
CA LEU A 62 -12.57 5.00 -1.88
C LEU A 62 -11.82 6.09 -1.13
N VAL A 63 -11.98 6.09 0.18
CA VAL A 63 -11.32 7.07 1.05
C VAL A 63 -10.28 6.37 1.89
N SER A 64 -9.15 7.02 2.10
CA SER A 64 -8.12 6.47 2.95
C SER A 64 -7.63 7.57 3.90
N GLU A 65 -7.27 7.14 5.11
CA GLU A 65 -6.73 8.04 6.11
C GLU A 65 -5.60 7.34 6.83
N SER A 66 -4.71 8.14 7.39
CA SER A 66 -3.63 7.59 8.21
C SER A 66 -3.99 7.79 9.68
N GLU A 67 -3.84 6.74 10.46
CA GLU A 67 -4.12 6.79 11.89
C GLU A 67 -2.92 6.31 12.66
N GLY A 68 -2.81 6.77 13.90
CA GLY A 68 -1.73 6.36 14.76
C GLY A 68 -0.62 7.37 14.79
N ILE A 69 0.42 7.04 15.53
CA ILE A 69 1.57 7.91 15.73
C ILE A 69 2.80 7.22 15.17
N GLU A 70 3.63 8.00 14.48
CA GLU A 70 4.89 7.43 13.98
C GLU A 70 5.66 6.80 15.11
N PRO A 71 6.32 5.68 14.90
CA PRO A 71 6.48 4.99 13.62
C PRO A 71 5.39 3.96 13.32
N LYS A 72 4.32 3.94 14.09
CA LYS A 72 3.27 2.92 13.93
C LYS A 72 2.05 3.45 13.19
N ARG A 73 2.24 4.53 12.47
CA ARG A 73 1.15 5.10 11.70
C ARG A 73 0.78 4.18 10.53
N HIS A 74 -0.51 3.97 10.35
CA HIS A 74 -0.99 3.03 9.33
C HIS A 74 -2.15 3.65 8.55
N VAL A 75 -2.47 3.02 7.42
CA VAL A 75 -3.55 3.49 6.56
C VAL A 75 -4.83 2.73 6.90
N VAL A 76 -5.92 3.46 6.93
CA VAL A 76 -7.25 2.87 7.09
C VAL A 76 -8.05 3.23 5.83
N ILE A 77 -8.61 2.22 5.19
CA ILE A 77 -9.39 2.38 3.96
C ILE A 77 -10.86 2.21 4.29
N THR A 78 -11.66 3.18 3.87
CA THR A 78 -13.09 3.12 4.11
C THR A 78 -13.83 3.37 2.82
N GLN A 79 -15.08 2.95 2.79
CA GLN A 79 -15.96 3.24 1.68
C GLN A 79 -16.48 4.67 1.81
N GLU A 80 -16.49 5.36 0.70
CA GLU A 80 -17.06 6.69 0.69
C GLU A 80 -18.57 6.61 0.76
N GLN A 81 -19.14 7.45 1.59
CA GLN A 81 -20.58 7.48 1.73
C GLN A 81 -21.25 8.40 0.74
#